data_d9b7f48b2ab53fb894ce979d5fa4117c
#
_entry.id   d9b7f48b2ab53fb894ce979d5fa4117c
#
_cell.length_a   1.000
_cell.length_b   1.000
_cell.length_c   1.000
_cell.angle_alpha   90.00
_cell.angle_beta   90.00
_cell.angle_gamma   90.00
#
_symmetry.space_group_name_H-M   'P 1'
#
loop_
_entity.id
_entity.type
_entity.pdbx_description
1 polymer ?
#
loop_
_entity_poly.entity_id
_entity_poly.type
_entity_poly.pdbx_seq_one_letter_code
_entity_poly.pdbx_strand_id
1 'polypeptide(L)'
;MYLVFKGTYEYLEELVARIDTPRCFYFSPTFFNDIDFDTPELIQFISRTPPLGGAYDEVHLVFDSREALVRLQLHPELSSSYRRTIQVENLCQVSNWQLSSLVQICNLSLHLLLTNEYLHIYENLDSQLNWEDDIDYTEWLELLLPFTAVKNLYMSKQFAPRIAPALQELTGDRTTEVLPSLQNVFLEGFLPSEPVQEGIRQFISARQLINRPVAISVWERDLEQKRR
;
A
#
# COMPACT_ATOMS: atom_id res chain seq x y z
N MET A 1 -5.73 -10.57 -21.07
CA MET A 1 -6.94 -11.08 -20.40
C MET A 1 -7.11 -10.36 -19.09
N TYR A 2 -8.36 -10.07 -18.72
CA TYR A 2 -8.74 -9.47 -17.45
C TYR A 2 -9.45 -10.54 -16.63
N LEU A 3 -9.04 -10.72 -15.38
CA LEU A 3 -9.71 -11.59 -14.42
C LEU A 3 -10.21 -10.74 -13.27
N VAL A 4 -11.51 -10.64 -13.11
CA VAL A 4 -12.20 -9.96 -12.02
C VAL A 4 -13.01 -10.97 -11.25
N PHE A 5 -12.89 -10.95 -9.94
CA PHE A 5 -13.60 -11.85 -9.04
C PHE A 5 -14.28 -11.03 -7.93
N LYS A 6 -15.47 -11.45 -7.51
CA LYS A 6 -16.16 -10.90 -6.34
C LYS A 6 -16.74 -12.04 -5.52
N GLY A 7 -16.31 -12.16 -4.28
CA GLY A 7 -16.75 -13.25 -3.40
C GLY A 7 -15.93 -13.36 -2.14
N THR A 8 -16.01 -14.49 -1.45
CA THR A 8 -15.16 -14.78 -0.31
C THR A 8 -13.81 -15.32 -0.78
N TYR A 9 -12.79 -15.26 0.09
CA TYR A 9 -11.45 -15.70 -0.28
C TYR A 9 -11.39 -17.22 -0.55
N GLU A 10 -12.19 -18.05 0.13
CA GLU A 10 -12.22 -19.50 -0.08
C GLU A 10 -12.67 -19.86 -1.50
N TYR A 11 -13.68 -19.17 -2.03
CA TYR A 11 -14.11 -19.39 -3.42
C TYR A 11 -13.06 -18.93 -4.43
N LEU A 12 -12.33 -17.86 -4.13
CA LEU A 12 -11.22 -17.44 -4.98
C LEU A 12 -10.12 -18.49 -4.99
N GLU A 13 -9.72 -19.01 -3.81
CA GLU A 13 -8.71 -20.06 -3.68
C GLU A 13 -9.07 -21.29 -4.52
N GLU A 14 -10.32 -21.77 -4.40
CA GLU A 14 -10.82 -22.90 -5.19
C GLU A 14 -10.80 -22.60 -6.70
N LEU A 15 -11.15 -21.36 -7.11
CA LEU A 15 -11.14 -20.94 -8.50
C LEU A 15 -9.72 -20.91 -9.07
N VAL A 16 -8.79 -20.21 -8.39
CA VAL A 16 -7.41 -20.01 -8.89
C VAL A 16 -6.60 -21.31 -8.89
N ALA A 17 -6.93 -22.27 -8.01
CA ALA A 17 -6.34 -23.60 -8.04
C ALA A 17 -6.65 -24.37 -9.32
N ARG A 18 -7.80 -24.08 -9.96
CA ARG A 18 -8.33 -24.83 -11.13
C ARG A 18 -8.12 -24.15 -12.46
N ILE A 19 -7.79 -22.86 -12.48
CA ILE A 19 -7.62 -22.12 -13.73
C ILE A 19 -6.14 -21.98 -14.09
N ASP A 20 -5.88 -21.99 -15.41
CA ASP A 20 -4.59 -21.64 -15.99
C ASP A 20 -4.81 -20.49 -16.97
N THR A 21 -4.20 -19.35 -16.70
CA THR A 21 -4.39 -18.12 -17.47
C THR A 21 -3.05 -17.45 -17.80
N PRO A 22 -2.23 -18.08 -18.69
CA PRO A 22 -0.85 -17.63 -18.94
C PRO A 22 -0.74 -16.21 -19.51
N ARG A 23 -1.85 -15.59 -19.90
CA ARG A 23 -1.92 -14.23 -20.45
C ARG A 23 -2.80 -13.28 -19.64
N CYS A 24 -2.89 -13.48 -18.33
CA CYS A 24 -3.59 -12.55 -17.44
C CYS A 24 -2.70 -11.34 -17.17
N PHE A 25 -3.12 -10.13 -17.56
CA PHE A 25 -2.41 -8.87 -17.34
C PHE A 25 -3.08 -8.01 -16.26
N TYR A 26 -4.34 -8.29 -15.94
CA TYR A 26 -5.11 -7.58 -14.94
C TYR A 26 -5.84 -8.58 -14.07
N PHE A 27 -5.62 -8.50 -12.78
CA PHE A 27 -6.24 -9.36 -11.79
C PHE A 27 -6.80 -8.50 -10.66
N SER A 28 -8.10 -8.63 -10.39
CA SER A 28 -8.80 -7.81 -9.40
C SER A 28 -9.82 -8.63 -8.61
N PRO A 29 -9.42 -9.28 -7.52
CA PRO A 29 -10.33 -9.84 -6.56
C PRO A 29 -10.90 -8.77 -5.63
N THR A 30 -12.20 -8.88 -5.32
CA THR A 30 -12.91 -8.07 -4.34
C THR A 30 -13.51 -8.98 -3.28
N PHE A 31 -13.15 -8.78 -2.03
CA PHE A 31 -13.63 -9.49 -0.85
C PHE A 31 -14.66 -8.66 -0.07
N PHE A 32 -15.34 -9.27 0.90
CA PHE A 32 -16.39 -8.62 1.67
C PHE A 32 -16.16 -8.86 3.16
N ASN A 33 -15.73 -7.82 3.89
CA ASN A 33 -15.50 -7.84 5.34
C ASN A 33 -14.54 -8.95 5.81
N ASP A 34 -13.64 -9.39 4.94
CA ASP A 34 -12.62 -10.36 5.29
C ASP A 34 -11.46 -9.62 5.96
N ILE A 35 -11.06 -10.07 7.14
CA ILE A 35 -9.91 -9.55 7.89
C ILE A 35 -8.83 -10.60 8.08
N ASP A 36 -9.13 -11.85 7.76
CA ASP A 36 -8.23 -12.97 7.91
C ASP A 36 -8.15 -13.70 6.57
N PHE A 37 -6.98 -13.62 5.94
CA PHE A 37 -6.76 -14.16 4.60
C PHE A 37 -5.76 -15.32 4.68
N ASP A 38 -6.18 -16.49 4.26
CA ASP A 38 -5.29 -17.64 3.99
C ASP A 38 -5.38 -17.97 2.49
N THR A 39 -4.45 -17.45 1.71
CA THR A 39 -4.52 -17.45 0.24
C THR A 39 -3.32 -18.09 -0.45
N PRO A 40 -2.91 -19.36 -0.10
CA PRO A 40 -1.75 -20.01 -0.70
C PRO A 40 -1.92 -20.27 -2.19
N GLU A 41 -3.12 -20.64 -2.66
CA GLU A 41 -3.38 -20.91 -4.07
C GLU A 41 -3.37 -19.62 -4.90
N LEU A 42 -3.85 -18.51 -4.33
CA LEU A 42 -3.75 -17.19 -4.94
C LEU A 42 -2.29 -16.78 -5.17
N ILE A 43 -1.43 -16.94 -4.16
CA ILE A 43 -0.01 -16.65 -4.24
C ILE A 43 0.64 -17.53 -5.33
N GLN A 44 0.31 -18.82 -5.35
CA GLN A 44 0.80 -19.76 -6.33
C GLN A 44 0.30 -19.40 -7.75
N PHE A 45 -0.98 -19.01 -7.89
CA PHE A 45 -1.57 -18.55 -9.14
C PHE A 45 -0.86 -17.33 -9.69
N ILE A 46 -0.60 -16.30 -8.87
CA ILE A 46 0.14 -15.11 -9.27
C ILE A 46 1.56 -15.50 -9.73
N SER A 47 2.25 -16.33 -8.96
CA SER A 47 3.63 -16.75 -9.25
C SER A 47 3.74 -17.55 -10.55
N ARG A 48 2.78 -18.43 -10.85
CA ARG A 48 2.77 -19.23 -12.07
C ARG A 48 2.21 -18.50 -13.30
N THR A 49 1.65 -17.29 -13.11
CA THR A 49 1.12 -16.45 -14.19
C THR A 49 2.18 -15.42 -14.59
N PRO A 50 2.97 -15.63 -15.68
CA PRO A 50 4.15 -14.82 -15.96
C PRO A 50 3.92 -13.31 -16.02
N PRO A 51 2.79 -12.80 -16.58
CA PRO A 51 2.52 -11.37 -16.55
C PRO A 51 2.24 -10.80 -15.16
N LEU A 52 1.69 -11.60 -14.22
CA LEU A 52 1.36 -11.16 -12.86
C LEU A 52 2.55 -11.36 -11.90
N GLY A 53 3.33 -12.43 -12.08
CA GLY A 53 4.48 -12.75 -11.21
C GLY A 53 5.73 -11.89 -11.47
N GLY A 54 5.65 -10.90 -12.36
CA GLY A 54 6.77 -9.98 -12.64
C GLY A 54 6.96 -8.93 -11.54
N ALA A 55 8.10 -8.23 -11.58
CA ALA A 55 8.36 -7.11 -10.70
C ALA A 55 7.37 -5.97 -10.93
N TYR A 56 6.92 -5.36 -9.85
CA TYR A 56 6.16 -4.11 -9.81
C TYR A 56 7.04 -3.07 -9.13
N ASP A 57 6.90 -1.82 -9.48
CA ASP A 57 7.67 -0.71 -8.91
C ASP A 57 6.80 0.25 -8.10
N GLU A 58 5.49 0.27 -8.35
CA GLU A 58 4.53 1.08 -7.60
C GLU A 58 3.51 0.25 -6.84
N VAL A 59 3.25 0.66 -5.60
CA VAL A 59 2.15 0.18 -4.77
C VAL A 59 1.28 1.35 -4.36
N HIS A 60 -0.03 1.19 -4.51
CA HIS A 60 -1.01 2.13 -4.02
C HIS A 60 -1.87 1.46 -2.94
N LEU A 61 -1.88 2.04 -1.76
CA LEU A 61 -2.81 1.74 -0.69
C LEU A 61 -3.89 2.82 -0.71
N VAL A 62 -5.08 2.43 -1.08
CA VAL A 62 -6.20 3.37 -1.26
C VAL A 62 -7.32 3.03 -0.30
N PHE A 63 -7.82 4.05 0.35
CA PHE A 63 -8.90 3.94 1.31
C PHE A 63 -10.12 4.72 0.83
N ASP A 64 -11.28 4.14 1.02
CA ASP A 64 -12.58 4.75 0.77
C ASP A 64 -13.49 4.55 1.99
N SER A 65 -14.62 5.22 2.04
CA SER A 65 -15.62 5.06 3.10
C SER A 65 -16.16 3.63 3.25
N ARG A 66 -15.98 2.79 2.23
CA ARG A 66 -16.55 1.43 2.17
C ARG A 66 -15.57 0.35 1.75
N GLU A 67 -14.35 0.72 1.43
CA GLU A 67 -13.36 -0.23 0.92
C GLU A 67 -11.93 0.20 1.22
N ALA A 68 -11.06 -0.77 1.25
CA ALA A 68 -9.63 -0.55 1.17
C ALA A 68 -9.04 -1.45 0.08
N LEU A 69 -8.06 -0.95 -0.65
CA LEU A 69 -7.42 -1.72 -1.71
C LEU A 69 -5.91 -1.57 -1.74
N VAL A 70 -5.26 -2.65 -2.17
CA VAL A 70 -3.85 -2.67 -2.58
C VAL A 70 -3.82 -2.79 -4.10
N ARG A 71 -3.13 -1.87 -4.77
CA ARG A 71 -2.88 -1.93 -6.21
C ARG A 71 -1.40 -1.95 -6.50
N LEU A 72 -0.95 -2.96 -7.22
CA LEU A 72 0.41 -3.11 -7.73
C LEU A 72 0.42 -2.77 -9.21
N GLN A 73 1.33 -1.91 -9.65
CA GLN A 73 1.45 -1.55 -11.05
C GLN A 73 2.90 -1.22 -11.44
N LEU A 74 3.16 -1.16 -12.75
CA LEU A 74 4.40 -0.65 -13.28
C LEU A 74 4.31 0.86 -13.42
N HIS A 75 5.40 1.54 -13.11
CA HIS A 75 5.52 2.99 -13.33
C HIS A 75 5.25 3.35 -14.80
N PRO A 76 4.44 4.40 -15.08
CA PRO A 76 4.03 4.74 -16.43
C PRO A 76 5.18 4.96 -17.42
N GLU A 77 6.31 5.47 -16.97
CA GLU A 77 7.48 5.74 -17.81
C GLU A 77 8.19 4.48 -18.30
N LEU A 78 8.02 3.35 -17.61
CA LEU A 78 8.69 2.08 -17.93
C LEU A 78 7.81 1.14 -18.77
N SER A 79 6.55 1.49 -18.98
CA SER A 79 5.52 0.59 -19.56
C SER A 79 5.36 0.77 -21.05
N SER A 80 5.70 -0.28 -21.81
CA SER A 80 5.20 -0.47 -23.18
C SER A 80 3.78 -1.04 -23.15
N SER A 81 2.86 -0.42 -23.86
CA SER A 81 1.49 -0.79 -24.33
C SER A 81 0.54 -1.66 -23.48
N TYR A 82 0.97 -2.45 -22.49
CA TYR A 82 0.09 -3.25 -21.61
C TYR A 82 0.45 -3.04 -20.15
N ARG A 83 -0.36 -2.27 -19.41
CA ARG A 83 -0.20 -2.13 -17.96
C ARG A 83 -0.56 -3.45 -17.28
N ARG A 84 0.39 -4.04 -16.59
CA ARG A 84 0.15 -5.14 -15.66
C ARG A 84 -0.35 -4.56 -14.35
N THR A 85 -1.44 -5.08 -13.83
CA THR A 85 -2.01 -4.60 -12.58
C THR A 85 -2.55 -5.78 -11.78
N ILE A 86 -2.19 -5.82 -10.50
CA ILE A 86 -2.88 -6.60 -9.48
C ILE A 86 -3.56 -5.59 -8.57
N GLN A 87 -4.85 -5.77 -8.34
CA GLN A 87 -5.64 -4.94 -7.43
C GLN A 87 -6.44 -5.85 -6.52
N VAL A 88 -6.21 -5.81 -5.23
CA VAL A 88 -6.95 -6.57 -4.23
C VAL A 88 -7.78 -5.59 -3.42
N GLU A 89 -9.08 -5.77 -3.42
CA GLU A 89 -10.05 -4.92 -2.75
C GLU A 89 -10.71 -5.68 -1.60
N ASN A 90 -10.90 -4.99 -0.47
CA ASN A 90 -11.77 -5.46 0.61
C ASN A 90 -12.86 -4.42 0.87
N LEU A 91 -14.11 -4.80 0.62
CA LEU A 91 -15.29 -3.97 0.92
C LEU A 91 -15.59 -4.08 2.42
N CYS A 92 -15.23 -3.05 3.16
CA CYS A 92 -15.42 -2.97 4.61
C CYS A 92 -15.72 -1.53 5.03
N GLN A 93 -16.78 -1.33 5.81
CA GLN A 93 -17.19 0.00 6.28
C GLN A 93 -16.48 0.43 7.57
N VAL A 94 -15.79 -0.50 8.25
CA VAL A 94 -15.10 -0.23 9.51
C VAL A 94 -13.64 0.09 9.23
N SER A 95 -13.21 1.30 9.57
CA SER A 95 -11.87 1.81 9.24
C SER A 95 -10.72 0.95 9.80
N ASN A 96 -10.85 0.48 11.05
CA ASN A 96 -9.84 -0.39 11.65
C ASN A 96 -9.73 -1.71 10.89
N TRP A 97 -10.86 -2.29 10.46
CA TRP A 97 -10.85 -3.51 9.64
C TRP A 97 -10.26 -3.27 8.26
N GLN A 98 -10.42 -2.07 7.70
CA GLN A 98 -9.75 -1.71 6.44
C GLN A 98 -8.23 -1.77 6.61
N LEU A 99 -7.69 -1.18 7.68
CA LEU A 99 -6.26 -1.19 7.95
C LEU A 99 -5.76 -2.61 8.21
N SER A 100 -6.41 -3.35 9.11
CA SER A 100 -6.06 -4.74 9.43
C SER A 100 -6.11 -5.65 8.19
N SER A 101 -7.10 -5.48 7.31
CA SER A 101 -7.18 -6.25 6.06
C SER A 101 -6.02 -5.93 5.12
N LEU A 102 -5.62 -4.65 4.99
CA LEU A 102 -4.46 -4.28 4.18
C LEU A 102 -3.15 -4.84 4.76
N VAL A 103 -3.00 -4.85 6.09
CA VAL A 103 -1.85 -5.50 6.76
C VAL A 103 -1.77 -6.96 6.35
N GLN A 104 -2.88 -7.70 6.40
CA GLN A 104 -2.93 -9.11 6.01
C GLN A 104 -2.60 -9.29 4.52
N ILE A 105 -3.25 -8.54 3.63
CA ILE A 105 -3.02 -8.62 2.18
C ILE A 105 -1.56 -8.31 1.85
N CYS A 106 -0.96 -7.29 2.45
CA CYS A 106 0.44 -6.93 2.23
C CYS A 106 1.39 -8.02 2.75
N ASN A 107 1.13 -8.60 3.91
CA ASN A 107 1.94 -9.67 4.46
C ASN A 107 1.90 -10.95 3.60
N LEU A 108 0.73 -11.32 3.06
CA LEU A 108 0.59 -12.46 2.14
C LEU A 108 1.29 -12.22 0.81
N SER A 109 1.25 -10.99 0.32
CA SER A 109 1.83 -10.60 -0.98
C SER A 109 3.32 -10.21 -0.89
N LEU A 110 4.00 -10.58 0.18
CA LEU A 110 5.34 -10.08 0.55
C LEU A 110 6.35 -10.18 -0.61
N HIS A 111 6.37 -11.29 -1.35
CA HIS A 111 7.28 -11.49 -2.47
C HIS A 111 7.06 -10.50 -3.64
N LEU A 112 5.84 -9.99 -3.83
CA LEU A 112 5.51 -8.97 -4.84
C LEU A 112 5.89 -7.57 -4.37
N LEU A 113 6.00 -7.36 -3.06
CA LEU A 113 6.28 -6.06 -2.46
C LEU A 113 7.78 -5.79 -2.28
N LEU A 114 8.63 -6.81 -2.38
CA LEU A 114 10.07 -6.70 -2.14
C LEU A 114 10.83 -5.84 -3.14
N THR A 115 10.25 -5.52 -4.29
CA THR A 115 10.90 -4.77 -5.37
C THR A 115 10.31 -3.38 -5.60
N ASN A 116 9.24 -3.03 -4.87
CA ASN A 116 8.54 -1.78 -5.09
C ASN A 116 9.35 -0.60 -4.55
N GLU A 117 9.61 0.37 -5.41
CA GLU A 117 10.36 1.59 -5.07
C GLU A 117 9.45 2.76 -4.67
N TYR A 118 8.17 2.70 -5.05
CA TYR A 118 7.19 3.77 -4.83
C TYR A 118 6.00 3.23 -4.04
N LEU A 119 5.70 3.87 -2.92
CA LEU A 119 4.52 3.58 -2.08
C LEU A 119 3.65 4.82 -1.98
N HIS A 120 2.40 4.70 -2.37
CA HIS A 120 1.40 5.75 -2.31
C HIS A 120 0.31 5.37 -1.31
N ILE A 121 0.00 6.23 -0.34
CA ILE A 121 -1.05 6.03 0.66
C ILE A 121 -1.99 7.22 0.61
N TYR A 122 -3.23 6.99 0.16
CA TYR A 122 -4.19 8.07 -0.04
C TYR A 122 -5.64 7.58 0.04
N GLU A 123 -6.54 8.53 0.25
CA GLU A 123 -7.98 8.34 0.17
C GLU A 123 -8.50 8.54 -1.26
N ASN A 124 -9.63 7.90 -1.57
CA ASN A 124 -10.41 8.24 -2.75
C ASN A 124 -11.08 9.61 -2.52
N LEU A 125 -11.03 10.48 -3.52
CA LEU A 125 -11.38 11.91 -3.37
C LEU A 125 -12.84 12.19 -3.01
N ASP A 126 -13.73 11.29 -3.40
CA ASP A 126 -15.15 11.43 -3.15
C ASP A 126 -15.56 10.84 -1.78
N SER A 127 -14.60 10.30 -1.03
CA SER A 127 -14.85 9.65 0.24
C SER A 127 -14.65 10.61 1.43
N GLN A 128 -15.70 10.81 2.22
CA GLN A 128 -15.54 11.33 3.57
C GLN A 128 -15.17 10.16 4.49
N LEU A 129 -13.87 9.98 4.72
CA LEU A 129 -13.38 8.99 5.67
C LEU A 129 -13.61 9.50 7.09
N ASN A 130 -14.55 8.91 7.79
CA ASN A 130 -14.74 9.10 9.24
C ASN A 130 -13.87 8.05 9.96
N TRP A 131 -12.59 8.28 10.00
CA TRP A 131 -11.68 7.48 10.82
C TRP A 131 -11.80 7.94 12.27
N GLU A 132 -12.11 7.02 13.16
CA GLU A 132 -12.00 7.27 14.60
C GLU A 132 -10.53 7.53 14.95
N ASP A 133 -10.28 8.49 15.86
CA ASP A 133 -8.92 8.94 16.19
C ASP A 133 -8.08 7.89 16.97
N ASP A 134 -8.68 6.77 17.34
CA ASP A 134 -8.10 5.73 18.20
C ASP A 134 -7.42 4.57 17.45
N ILE A 135 -6.92 4.79 16.23
CA ILE A 135 -6.17 3.75 15.53
C ILE A 135 -4.80 3.58 16.17
N ASP A 136 -4.48 2.33 16.56
CA ASP A 136 -3.20 1.97 17.12
C ASP A 136 -2.06 2.21 16.09
N TYR A 137 -1.05 2.95 16.52
CA TYR A 137 0.15 3.22 15.70
C TYR A 137 0.86 1.94 15.27
N THR A 138 0.72 0.86 16.03
CA THR A 138 1.32 -0.44 15.72
C THR A 138 0.79 -1.02 14.42
N GLU A 139 -0.49 -0.89 14.12
CA GLU A 139 -1.06 -1.36 12.83
C GLU A 139 -0.46 -0.62 11.63
N TRP A 140 -0.18 0.69 11.76
CA TRP A 140 0.51 1.43 10.70
C TRP A 140 1.95 0.96 10.51
N LEU A 141 2.67 0.63 11.60
CA LEU A 141 4.00 0.07 11.49
C LEU A 141 3.97 -1.31 10.83
N GLU A 142 3.02 -2.17 11.24
CA GLU A 142 2.82 -3.49 10.65
C GLU A 142 2.51 -3.40 9.14
N LEU A 143 1.66 -2.44 8.73
CA LEU A 143 1.37 -2.20 7.33
C LEU A 143 2.61 -1.83 6.53
N LEU A 144 3.55 -1.07 7.12
CA LEU A 144 4.74 -0.58 6.44
C LEU A 144 5.91 -1.57 6.42
N LEU A 145 5.92 -2.59 7.30
CA LEU A 145 7.01 -3.58 7.41
C LEU A 145 7.35 -4.30 6.09
N PRO A 146 6.37 -4.73 5.25
CA PRO A 146 6.66 -5.42 4.00
C PRO A 146 7.43 -4.61 2.96
N PHE A 147 7.41 -3.28 3.05
CA PHE A 147 7.92 -2.38 2.01
C PHE A 147 9.41 -2.07 2.14
N THR A 148 10.25 -3.11 2.09
CA THR A 148 11.69 -2.98 2.39
C THR A 148 12.49 -2.28 1.28
N ALA A 149 12.04 -2.29 0.03
CA ALA A 149 12.71 -1.66 -1.11
C ALA A 149 12.22 -0.23 -1.39
N VAL A 150 11.18 0.24 -0.71
CA VAL A 150 10.58 1.55 -0.95
C VAL A 150 11.58 2.67 -0.69
N LYS A 151 11.82 3.47 -1.74
CA LYS A 151 12.65 4.68 -1.74
C LYS A 151 11.81 5.95 -1.62
N ASN A 152 10.57 5.92 -2.12
CA ASN A 152 9.70 7.07 -2.26
C ASN A 152 8.35 6.77 -1.61
N LEU A 153 8.02 7.48 -0.54
CA LEU A 153 6.75 7.39 0.17
C LEU A 153 5.90 8.62 -0.11
N TYR A 154 4.72 8.42 -0.68
CA TYR A 154 3.74 9.46 -0.96
C TYR A 154 2.56 9.31 -0.01
N MET A 155 2.25 10.36 0.73
CA MET A 155 1.14 10.38 1.69
C MET A 155 0.20 11.54 1.40
N SER A 156 -1.10 11.25 1.37
CA SER A 156 -2.09 12.31 1.28
C SER A 156 -2.15 13.11 2.59
N LYS A 157 -2.77 14.29 2.50
CA LYS A 157 -2.98 15.16 3.65
C LYS A 157 -3.82 14.53 4.77
N GLN A 158 -4.64 13.51 4.46
CA GLN A 158 -5.45 12.81 5.46
C GLN A 158 -4.65 11.71 6.18
N PHE A 159 -3.69 11.08 5.50
CA PHE A 159 -2.92 9.97 6.07
C PHE A 159 -1.62 10.40 6.74
N ALA A 160 -1.04 11.52 6.33
CA ALA A 160 0.17 12.04 6.99
C ALA A 160 0.01 12.22 8.52
N PRO A 161 -1.13 12.76 9.06
CA PRO A 161 -1.35 12.86 10.50
C PRO A 161 -1.44 11.52 11.24
N ARG A 162 -1.85 10.47 10.55
CA ARG A 162 -2.04 9.12 11.13
C ARG A 162 -0.75 8.31 11.13
N ILE A 163 0.07 8.51 10.10
CA ILE A 163 1.32 7.77 9.92
C ILE A 163 2.47 8.46 10.65
N ALA A 164 2.48 9.78 10.76
CA ALA A 164 3.55 10.53 11.41
C ALA A 164 3.82 10.08 12.86
N PRO A 165 2.84 9.83 13.74
CA PRO A 165 3.07 9.31 15.08
C PRO A 165 3.71 7.91 15.05
N ALA A 166 3.30 7.03 14.13
CA ALA A 166 3.91 5.71 13.98
C ALA A 166 5.40 5.82 13.58
N LEU A 167 5.73 6.70 12.64
CA LEU A 167 7.12 6.95 12.25
C LEU A 167 7.94 7.58 13.38
N GLN A 168 7.33 8.42 14.22
CA GLN A 168 7.97 9.04 15.38
C GLN A 168 8.45 8.02 16.42
N GLU A 169 7.74 6.90 16.58
CA GLU A 169 8.12 5.81 17.48
C GLU A 169 9.39 5.05 17.01
N LEU A 170 9.80 5.23 15.76
CA LEU A 170 10.97 4.59 15.19
C LEU A 170 12.26 5.35 15.58
N THR A 171 12.76 5.08 16.77
CA THR A 171 13.97 5.69 17.31
C THR A 171 15.08 4.64 17.55
N GLY A 172 16.32 5.08 17.63
CA GLY A 172 17.47 4.20 17.87
C GLY A 172 17.61 3.11 16.82
N ASP A 173 17.75 1.86 17.24
CA ASP A 173 17.94 0.71 16.36
C ASP A 173 16.69 0.39 15.50
N ARG A 174 15.50 0.82 15.97
CA ARG A 174 14.24 0.63 15.24
C ARG A 174 14.07 1.56 14.04
N THR A 175 14.89 2.58 13.89
CA THR A 175 14.78 3.60 12.83
C THR A 175 14.83 3.01 11.43
N THR A 176 15.41 1.82 11.24
CA THR A 176 15.46 1.12 9.95
C THR A 176 14.62 -0.15 9.90
N GLU A 177 13.83 -0.43 10.93
CA GLU A 177 12.93 -1.58 10.99
C GLU A 177 11.85 -1.48 9.90
N VAL A 178 11.32 -0.28 9.72
CA VAL A 178 10.29 0.03 8.73
C VAL A 178 10.89 0.89 7.63
N LEU A 179 10.55 0.59 6.36
CA LEU A 179 11.01 1.32 5.18
C LEU A 179 12.54 1.52 5.15
N PRO A 180 13.38 0.48 5.28
CA PRO A 180 14.82 0.61 5.44
C PRO A 180 15.51 1.33 4.28
N SER A 181 14.94 1.30 3.09
CA SER A 181 15.49 1.91 1.87
C SER A 181 14.98 3.33 1.59
N LEU A 182 14.12 3.90 2.47
CA LEU A 182 13.46 5.18 2.25
C LEU A 182 14.47 6.32 2.08
N GLN A 183 14.26 7.11 1.01
CA GLN A 183 15.07 8.28 0.65
C GLN A 183 14.24 9.55 0.59
N ASN A 184 12.96 9.46 0.20
CA ASN A 184 12.10 10.62 0.00
C ASN A 184 10.72 10.40 0.60
N VAL A 185 10.19 11.42 1.26
CA VAL A 185 8.81 11.52 1.72
C VAL A 185 8.14 12.66 0.98
N PHE A 186 7.02 12.37 0.34
CA PHE A 186 6.21 13.33 -0.40
C PHE A 186 4.86 13.52 0.30
N LEU A 187 4.53 14.76 0.65
CA LEU A 187 3.29 15.12 1.33
C LEU A 187 2.37 15.88 0.40
N GLU A 188 1.10 15.47 0.31
CA GLU A 188 0.12 16.10 -0.56
C GLU A 188 -0.25 17.50 -0.04
N GLY A 189 -0.19 18.49 -0.94
CA GLY A 189 -0.60 19.86 -0.67
C GLY A 189 0.41 20.67 0.13
N PHE A 190 -0.11 21.66 0.88
CA PHE A 190 0.74 22.50 1.72
C PHE A 190 1.26 21.73 2.94
N LEU A 191 2.37 22.19 3.49
CA LEU A 191 2.98 21.60 4.69
C LEU A 191 1.92 21.32 5.75
N PRO A 192 1.91 20.11 6.32
CA PRO A 192 0.92 19.69 7.32
C PRO A 192 0.99 20.52 8.59
N SER A 193 0.01 20.34 9.49
CA SER A 193 -0.01 20.98 10.81
C SER A 193 1.27 20.70 11.64
N GLU A 194 1.58 21.58 12.58
CA GLU A 194 2.76 21.51 13.43
C GLU A 194 3.04 20.12 14.04
N PRO A 195 2.06 19.39 14.62
CA PRO A 195 2.31 18.07 15.21
C PRO A 195 2.77 17.03 14.16
N VAL A 196 2.20 17.06 12.96
CA VAL A 196 2.56 16.15 11.87
C VAL A 196 3.97 16.44 11.37
N GLN A 197 4.28 17.75 11.21
CA GLN A 197 5.63 18.15 10.83
C GLN A 197 6.66 17.70 11.85
N GLU A 198 6.33 17.81 13.14
CA GLU A 198 7.25 17.44 14.23
C GLU A 198 7.51 15.93 14.22
N GLY A 199 6.47 15.08 14.13
CA GLY A 199 6.64 13.63 14.06
C GLY A 199 7.51 13.19 12.88
N ILE A 200 7.24 13.72 11.68
CA ILE A 200 8.05 13.43 10.49
C ILE A 200 9.46 13.98 10.63
N ARG A 201 9.64 15.18 11.19
CA ARG A 201 10.96 15.79 11.43
C ARG A 201 11.81 14.96 12.39
N GLN A 202 11.22 14.43 13.44
CA GLN A 202 11.91 13.56 14.41
C GLN A 202 12.37 12.27 13.75
N PHE A 203 11.52 11.61 12.95
CA PHE A 203 11.89 10.44 12.17
C PHE A 203 13.05 10.75 11.20
N ILE A 204 12.98 11.85 10.44
CA ILE A 204 14.04 12.26 9.50
C ILE A 204 15.35 12.52 10.25
N SER A 205 15.28 13.21 11.40
CA SER A 205 16.45 13.48 12.23
C SER A 205 17.10 12.20 12.75
N ALA A 206 16.29 11.23 13.21
CA ALA A 206 16.77 9.93 13.64
C ALA A 206 17.46 9.16 12.49
N ARG A 207 16.90 9.20 11.28
CA ARG A 207 17.51 8.63 10.06
C ARG A 207 18.84 9.30 9.69
N GLN A 208 18.92 10.61 9.83
CA GLN A 208 20.14 11.38 9.58
C GLN A 208 21.27 10.99 10.55
N LEU A 209 20.96 10.77 11.82
CA LEU A 209 21.94 10.35 12.83
C LEU A 209 22.61 9.00 12.50
N ILE A 210 21.90 8.09 11.83
CA ILE A 210 22.43 6.80 11.38
C ILE A 210 22.97 6.84 9.95
N ASN A 211 23.21 8.04 9.41
CA ASN A 211 23.75 8.27 8.07
C ASN A 211 22.86 7.73 6.93
N ARG A 212 21.54 7.78 7.12
CA ARG A 212 20.51 7.43 6.13
C ARG A 212 19.52 8.59 5.94
N PRO A 213 19.95 9.72 5.39
CA PRO A 213 19.12 10.91 5.27
C PRO A 213 17.89 10.65 4.39
N VAL A 214 16.77 11.25 4.79
CA VAL A 214 15.50 11.24 4.06
C VAL A 214 15.14 12.68 3.72
N ALA A 215 14.83 12.94 2.44
CA ALA A 215 14.33 14.22 1.98
C ALA A 215 12.81 14.32 2.13
N ILE A 216 12.31 15.53 2.37
CA ILE A 216 10.88 15.81 2.37
C ILE A 216 10.54 16.79 1.25
N SER A 217 9.44 16.56 0.55
CA SER A 217 8.96 17.38 -0.55
C SER A 217 7.43 17.47 -0.54
N VAL A 218 6.90 18.52 -1.16
CA VAL A 218 5.46 18.64 -1.39
C VAL A 218 5.13 17.95 -2.71
N TRP A 219 3.99 17.26 -2.72
CA TRP A 219 3.45 16.55 -3.87
C TRP A 219 2.03 17.04 -4.17
N GLU A 220 1.72 17.17 -5.45
CA GLU A 220 0.37 17.42 -5.92
C GLU A 220 -0.13 16.18 -6.64
N ARG A 221 -1.24 15.62 -6.16
CA ARG A 221 -1.87 14.47 -6.81
C ARG A 221 -2.46 14.89 -8.14
N ASP A 222 -1.95 14.32 -9.23
CA ASP A 222 -2.46 14.58 -10.57
C ASP A 222 -3.96 14.29 -10.67
N LEU A 223 -4.70 15.25 -11.24
CA LEU A 223 -6.15 15.15 -11.45
C LEU A 223 -6.54 13.95 -12.34
N GLU A 224 -5.61 13.39 -13.10
CA GLU A 224 -5.85 12.18 -13.90
C GLU A 224 -5.92 10.89 -13.06
N GLN A 225 -5.22 10.82 -11.93
CA GLN A 225 -5.42 9.74 -10.96
C GLN A 225 -6.79 9.85 -10.28
N LYS A 226 -7.40 11.03 -10.31
CA LYS A 226 -8.73 11.34 -9.75
C LYS A 226 -9.91 10.76 -10.55
N ARG A 227 -9.69 10.27 -11.77
CA ARG A 227 -10.77 9.83 -12.68
C ARG A 227 -10.71 8.36 -13.09
N ARG A 228 -9.85 7.58 -12.48
CA ARG A 228 -9.67 6.15 -12.74
C ARG A 228 -10.04 5.31 -11.54
#